data_d4edb6d1b14a98d9db3fd70325cfb009
#
_entry.id   d4edb6d1b14a98d9db3fd70325cfb009
#
_cell.length_a   1.000
_cell.length_b   1.000
_cell.length_c   1.000
_cell.angle_alpha   90.00
_cell.angle_beta   90.00
_cell.angle_gamma   90.00
#
_symmetry.space_group_name_H-M   'P 1'
#
loop_
_entity.id
_entity.type
_entity.pdbx_description
1 polymer ?
#
loop_
_entity_poly.entity_id
_entity_poly.type
_entity_poly.pdbx_seq_one_letter_code
_entity_poly.pdbx_strand_id
1 'polypeptide(L)'
;MGYGDEIMATAEAREAKKKFPNAKIVIGDGKKTYPSIIYLNNPNIYQGEISPTHNDEYIWIMNYMNNRPYIDYTKFNSERIIWDSTYSSIPGDIYFSKEENKNIKKIINKAIEIWENNTGKKFKYLVIVDSSVKSAKYTGAILKKDNFARLNRDWGFEKWQQVINSLKDEITFIQPFKGEVRKLSN
;
A
#
# COMPACT_ATOMS: atom_id res chain seq x y z
N MET A 1 -6.86 -10.03 -2.42
CA MET A 1 -6.69 -8.97 -1.42
C MET A 1 -5.73 -7.94 -1.97
N GLY A 2 -5.88 -6.68 -1.61
CA GLY A 2 -4.95 -5.62 -2.02
C GLY A 2 -4.04 -5.23 -0.86
N TYR A 3 -2.91 -4.61 -1.15
CA TYR A 3 -1.97 -4.14 -0.12
C TYR A 3 -2.61 -3.21 0.93
N GLY A 4 -3.70 -2.52 0.61
CA GLY A 4 -4.44 -1.72 1.58
C GLY A 4 -5.00 -2.53 2.75
N ASP A 5 -5.62 -3.67 2.46
CA ASP A 5 -6.13 -4.59 3.50
C ASP A 5 -4.96 -5.16 4.33
N GLU A 6 -3.84 -5.45 3.68
CA GLU A 6 -2.65 -5.98 4.36
C GLU A 6 -2.03 -4.94 5.30
N ILE A 7 -1.94 -3.67 4.88
CA ILE A 7 -1.48 -2.58 5.74
C ILE A 7 -2.42 -2.40 6.94
N MET A 8 -3.73 -2.48 6.74
CA MET A 8 -4.69 -2.42 7.85
C MET A 8 -4.49 -3.56 8.86
N ALA A 9 -4.25 -4.78 8.37
CA ALA A 9 -3.97 -5.93 9.23
C ALA A 9 -2.71 -5.74 10.10
N THR A 10 -1.71 -4.98 9.64
CA THR A 10 -0.52 -4.67 10.46
C THR A 10 -0.87 -3.79 11.66
N ALA A 11 -1.80 -2.85 11.50
CA ALA A 11 -2.28 -2.03 12.62
C ALA A 11 -2.97 -2.88 13.68
N GLU A 12 -3.84 -3.78 13.27
CA GLU A 12 -4.52 -4.69 14.20
C GLU A 12 -3.54 -5.63 14.89
N ALA A 13 -2.54 -6.13 14.15
CA ALA A 13 -1.48 -6.96 14.75
C ALA A 13 -0.71 -6.19 15.83
N ARG A 14 -0.40 -4.92 15.61
CA ARG A 14 0.23 -4.05 16.60
C ARG A 14 -0.63 -3.90 17.85
N GLU A 15 -1.91 -3.61 17.70
CA GLU A 15 -2.82 -3.43 18.84
C GLU A 15 -3.05 -4.77 19.60
N ALA A 16 -3.15 -5.88 18.85
CA ALA A 16 -3.22 -7.20 19.48
C ALA A 16 -1.93 -7.52 20.27
N LYS A 17 -0.75 -7.19 19.71
CA LYS A 17 0.54 -7.42 20.41
C LYS A 17 0.70 -6.57 21.66
N LYS A 18 0.19 -5.34 21.68
CA LYS A 18 0.14 -4.52 22.91
C LYS A 18 -0.72 -5.14 23.97
N LYS A 19 -1.88 -5.67 23.60
CA LYS A 19 -2.84 -6.28 24.51
C LYS A 19 -2.36 -7.65 25.03
N PHE A 20 -1.68 -8.40 24.17
CA PHE A 20 -1.19 -9.76 24.44
C PHE A 20 0.30 -9.88 24.11
N PRO A 21 1.19 -9.34 24.94
CA PRO A 21 2.62 -9.21 24.63
C PRO A 21 3.32 -10.55 24.36
N ASN A 22 2.86 -11.61 25.00
CA ASN A 22 3.45 -12.95 24.90
C ASN A 22 2.87 -13.78 23.75
N ALA A 23 1.70 -13.42 23.24
CA ALA A 23 1.06 -14.14 22.17
C ALA A 23 1.78 -13.98 20.82
N LYS A 24 1.71 -15.00 19.99
CA LYS A 24 2.13 -14.97 18.58
C LYS A 24 0.98 -14.45 17.72
N ILE A 25 1.10 -13.23 17.23
CA ILE A 25 0.07 -12.63 16.38
C ILE A 25 0.27 -13.10 14.95
N VAL A 26 -0.74 -13.70 14.37
CA VAL A 26 -0.70 -14.35 13.06
C VAL A 26 -1.77 -13.74 12.15
N ILE A 27 -1.42 -13.49 10.90
CA ILE A 27 -2.38 -13.05 9.90
C ILE A 27 -2.75 -14.23 9.01
N GLY A 28 -4.04 -14.54 8.96
CA GLY A 28 -4.52 -15.72 8.23
C GLY A 28 -6.02 -15.99 8.44
N ASP A 29 -6.42 -17.25 8.26
CA ASP A 29 -7.83 -17.69 8.32
C ASP A 29 -8.15 -18.59 9.53
N GLY A 30 -7.25 -18.66 10.49
CA GLY A 30 -7.35 -19.56 11.63
C GLY A 30 -6.76 -20.97 11.39
N LYS A 31 -6.37 -21.27 10.15
CA LYS A 31 -5.73 -22.54 9.75
C LYS A 31 -4.44 -22.33 8.98
N LYS A 32 -4.42 -21.34 8.11
CA LYS A 32 -3.29 -21.00 7.23
C LYS A 32 -2.86 -19.56 7.47
N THR A 33 -1.56 -19.35 7.49
CA THR A 33 -0.98 -18.02 7.42
C THR A 33 -1.05 -17.49 6.00
N TYR A 34 -1.23 -16.17 5.88
CA TYR A 34 -1.20 -15.49 4.60
C TYR A 34 0.08 -14.67 4.51
N PRO A 35 1.09 -15.13 3.75
CA PRO A 35 2.32 -14.39 3.59
C PRO A 35 2.11 -13.14 2.76
N SER A 36 2.78 -12.05 3.15
CA SER A 36 2.84 -10.82 2.36
C SER A 36 4.18 -10.14 2.55
N ILE A 37 4.64 -9.45 1.51
CA ILE A 37 5.82 -8.58 1.59
C ILE A 37 5.60 -7.44 2.60
N ILE A 38 4.35 -7.02 2.82
CA ILE A 38 3.97 -5.97 3.79
C ILE A 38 4.24 -6.39 5.23
N TYR A 39 4.23 -7.69 5.51
CA TYR A 39 4.45 -8.22 6.86
C TYR A 39 5.91 -8.46 7.19
N LEU A 40 6.80 -8.44 6.18
CA LEU A 40 8.22 -8.67 6.39
C LEU A 40 8.80 -7.66 7.39
N ASN A 41 9.70 -8.13 8.25
CA ASN A 41 10.36 -7.35 9.28
C ASN A 41 9.42 -6.71 10.34
N ASN A 42 8.12 -7.02 10.32
CA ASN A 42 7.19 -6.47 11.32
C ASN A 42 7.32 -7.23 12.64
N PRO A 43 7.76 -6.57 13.74
CA PRO A 43 8.00 -7.22 15.02
C PRO A 43 6.72 -7.68 15.72
N ASN A 44 5.57 -7.17 15.28
CA ASN A 44 4.28 -7.51 15.85
C ASN A 44 3.63 -8.73 15.21
N ILE A 45 4.19 -9.24 14.10
CA ILE A 45 3.61 -10.34 13.33
C ILE A 45 4.54 -11.54 13.39
N TYR A 46 4.02 -12.67 13.83
CA TYR A 46 4.74 -13.94 13.80
C TYR A 46 4.73 -14.53 12.39
N GLN A 47 5.92 -14.81 11.87
CA GLN A 47 6.11 -15.32 10.50
C GLN A 47 6.70 -16.75 10.48
N GLY A 48 6.77 -17.40 11.64
CA GLY A 48 7.24 -18.78 11.75
C GLY A 48 6.15 -19.79 11.40
N GLU A 49 6.54 -21.06 11.39
CA GLU A 49 5.61 -22.17 11.23
C GLU A 49 4.67 -22.27 12.43
N ILE A 50 3.42 -22.57 12.16
CA ILE A 50 2.41 -22.81 13.19
C ILE A 50 2.50 -24.28 13.58
N SER A 51 2.89 -24.53 14.81
CA SER A 51 2.93 -25.88 15.37
C SER A 51 1.70 -26.11 16.25
N PRO A 52 0.88 -27.11 15.97
CA PRO A 52 -0.25 -27.46 16.82
C PRO A 52 0.16 -28.11 18.16
N THR A 53 1.45 -28.43 18.31
CA THR A 53 1.99 -29.18 19.47
C THR A 53 2.63 -28.28 20.53
N HIS A 54 2.76 -27.01 20.30
CA HIS A 54 3.32 -26.07 21.28
C HIS A 54 2.21 -25.38 22.07
N ASN A 55 2.45 -25.16 23.36
CA ASN A 55 1.60 -24.33 24.26
C ASN A 55 1.63 -22.83 23.89
N ASP A 56 1.94 -22.50 22.65
CA ASP A 56 1.96 -21.14 22.16
C ASP A 56 0.54 -20.61 22.00
N GLU A 57 0.29 -19.46 22.58
CA GLU A 57 -0.96 -18.74 22.34
C GLU A 57 -0.87 -18.02 20.99
N TYR A 58 -1.71 -18.42 20.03
CA TYR A 58 -1.84 -17.76 18.74
C TYR A 58 -3.07 -16.88 18.70
N ILE A 59 -2.89 -15.61 18.33
CA ILE A 59 -3.99 -14.70 18.05
C ILE A 59 -4.04 -14.44 16.56
N TRP A 60 -5.16 -14.76 15.93
CA TRP A 60 -5.36 -14.64 14.51
C TRP A 60 -6.02 -13.33 14.13
N ILE A 61 -5.38 -12.59 13.22
CA ILE A 61 -5.97 -11.45 12.54
C ILE A 61 -6.54 -11.95 11.22
N MET A 62 -7.87 -11.91 11.11
CA MET A 62 -8.61 -12.51 9.99
C MET A 62 -9.28 -11.43 9.11
N ASN A 63 -8.53 -10.41 8.73
CA ASN A 63 -9.00 -9.27 7.92
C ASN A 63 -9.08 -9.57 6.43
N TYR A 64 -9.61 -10.73 6.10
CA TYR A 64 -9.69 -11.17 4.72
C TYR A 64 -11.13 -11.28 4.26
N MET A 65 -11.31 -11.69 2.99
CA MET A 65 -12.62 -11.84 2.35
C MET A 65 -13.70 -12.21 3.35
N ASN A 66 -14.80 -11.48 3.35
CA ASN A 66 -15.93 -11.59 4.29
C ASN A 66 -15.64 -11.22 5.76
N ASN A 67 -14.47 -10.64 6.04
CA ASN A 67 -14.15 -10.16 7.39
C ASN A 67 -13.39 -8.81 7.38
N ARG A 68 -13.66 -7.96 6.41
CA ARG A 68 -13.06 -6.63 6.32
C ARG A 68 -13.79 -5.68 7.26
N PRO A 69 -13.10 -5.04 8.20
CA PRO A 69 -13.76 -4.26 9.27
C PRO A 69 -14.51 -3.02 8.75
N TYR A 70 -14.17 -2.54 7.56
CA TYR A 70 -14.79 -1.38 6.93
C TYR A 70 -16.00 -1.72 6.04
N ILE A 71 -16.43 -2.99 6.02
CA ILE A 71 -17.61 -3.45 5.28
C ILE A 71 -18.71 -3.83 6.25
N ASP A 72 -19.89 -3.27 6.07
CA ASP A 72 -21.09 -3.66 6.80
C ASP A 72 -21.68 -4.93 6.17
N TYR A 73 -21.24 -6.08 6.66
CA TYR A 73 -21.71 -7.38 6.18
C TYR A 73 -23.18 -7.67 6.53
N THR A 74 -23.77 -6.93 7.44
CA THR A 74 -25.22 -7.09 7.76
C THR A 74 -26.10 -6.55 6.64
N LYS A 75 -25.58 -5.61 5.86
CA LYS A 75 -26.26 -4.96 4.72
C LYS A 75 -25.66 -5.35 3.37
N PHE A 76 -24.59 -6.16 3.39
CA PHE A 76 -23.91 -6.60 2.17
C PHE A 76 -24.81 -7.54 1.37
N ASN A 77 -24.84 -7.34 0.05
CA ASN A 77 -25.42 -8.29 -0.89
C ASN A 77 -24.46 -8.49 -2.09
N SER A 78 -24.77 -9.46 -2.96
CA SER A 78 -23.91 -9.79 -4.11
C SER A 78 -23.76 -8.66 -5.13
N GLU A 79 -24.67 -7.69 -5.11
CA GLU A 79 -24.70 -6.59 -6.08
C GLU A 79 -24.00 -5.33 -5.57
N ARG A 80 -23.93 -5.16 -4.24
CA ARG A 80 -23.45 -3.91 -3.65
C ARG A 80 -22.65 -4.13 -2.37
N ILE A 81 -21.46 -3.53 -2.33
CA ILE A 81 -20.66 -3.40 -1.10
C ILE A 81 -21.18 -2.19 -0.33
N ILE A 82 -21.55 -2.41 0.92
CA ILE A 82 -21.94 -1.35 1.85
C ILE A 82 -20.79 -1.10 2.82
N TRP A 83 -20.36 0.15 2.88
CA TRP A 83 -19.28 0.56 3.78
C TRP A 83 -19.83 0.79 5.18
N ASP A 84 -19.09 0.34 6.19
CA ASP A 84 -19.36 0.73 7.59
C ASP A 84 -18.87 2.17 7.80
N SER A 85 -19.81 3.10 7.85
CA SER A 85 -19.53 4.52 8.07
C SER A 85 -19.03 4.86 9.47
N THR A 86 -19.13 3.93 10.41
CA THR A 86 -18.66 4.11 11.80
C THR A 86 -17.22 3.62 11.97
N TYR A 87 -16.70 2.87 11.00
CA TYR A 87 -15.35 2.35 11.05
C TYR A 87 -14.30 3.49 10.92
N SER A 88 -13.40 3.54 11.89
CA SER A 88 -12.23 4.42 11.85
C SER A 88 -10.96 3.58 11.78
N SER A 89 -10.19 3.74 10.71
CA SER A 89 -8.95 3.00 10.53
C SER A 89 -7.83 3.52 11.42
N ILE A 90 -7.05 2.60 11.95
CA ILE A 90 -5.78 2.91 12.62
C ILE A 90 -4.67 2.86 11.56
N PRO A 91 -3.69 3.80 11.58
CA PRO A 91 -2.56 3.75 10.66
C PRO A 91 -1.79 2.42 10.78
N GLY A 92 -1.57 1.78 9.62
CA GLY A 92 -0.78 0.56 9.55
C GLY A 92 0.72 0.83 9.54
N ASP A 93 1.51 -0.21 9.74
CA ASP A 93 2.96 -0.15 9.81
C ASP A 93 3.61 -0.96 8.69
N ILE A 94 4.61 -0.39 8.05
CA ILE A 94 5.50 -1.08 7.12
C ILE A 94 6.92 -0.96 7.65
N TYR A 95 7.60 -2.09 7.79
CA TYR A 95 8.97 -2.16 8.30
C TYR A 95 9.92 -2.51 7.17
N PHE A 96 10.83 -1.61 6.88
CA PHE A 96 11.87 -1.83 5.87
C PHE A 96 13.13 -2.43 6.48
N SER A 97 13.75 -3.34 5.77
CA SER A 97 15.08 -3.85 6.11
C SER A 97 16.14 -2.74 6.04
N LYS A 98 17.32 -3.01 6.63
CA LYS A 98 18.45 -2.08 6.54
C LYS A 98 18.88 -1.84 5.08
N GLU A 99 18.83 -2.87 4.26
CA GLU A 99 19.20 -2.77 2.84
C GLU A 99 18.18 -1.96 2.03
N GLU A 100 16.89 -2.22 2.23
CA GLU A 100 15.82 -1.43 1.61
C GLU A 100 15.95 0.05 1.97
N ASN A 101 16.14 0.36 3.26
CA ASN A 101 16.36 1.74 3.72
C ASN A 101 17.58 2.38 3.07
N LYS A 102 18.69 1.64 2.92
CA LYS A 102 19.89 2.13 2.22
C LYS A 102 19.61 2.41 0.75
N ASN A 103 18.87 1.53 0.08
CA ASN A 103 18.52 1.70 -1.33
C ASN A 103 17.54 2.85 -1.55
N ILE A 104 16.54 3.00 -0.70
CA ILE A 104 15.60 4.13 -0.72
C ILE A 104 16.37 5.46 -0.56
N LYS A 105 17.28 5.55 0.42
CA LYS A 105 18.10 6.74 0.62
C LYS A 105 18.94 7.09 -0.61
N LYS A 106 19.55 6.09 -1.28
CA LYS A 106 20.31 6.33 -2.51
C LYS A 106 19.44 6.91 -3.62
N ILE A 107 18.23 6.36 -3.82
CA ILE A 107 17.29 6.83 -4.84
C ILE A 107 16.86 8.27 -4.55
N ILE A 108 16.48 8.56 -3.30
CA ILE A 108 16.06 9.89 -2.87
C ILE A 108 17.22 10.90 -3.05
N ASN A 109 18.41 10.59 -2.56
CA ASN A 109 19.56 11.48 -2.67
C ASN A 109 19.91 11.75 -4.13
N LYS A 110 19.85 10.74 -4.99
CA LYS A 110 20.09 10.92 -6.43
C LYS A 110 19.05 11.81 -7.10
N ALA A 111 17.77 11.67 -6.72
CA ALA A 111 16.70 12.53 -7.23
C ALA A 111 16.90 13.98 -6.78
N ILE A 112 17.27 14.20 -5.52
CA ILE A 112 17.58 15.53 -4.98
C ILE A 112 18.75 16.15 -5.75
N GLU A 113 19.88 15.43 -5.89
CA GLU A 113 21.06 15.90 -6.62
C GLU A 113 20.71 16.34 -8.05
N ILE A 114 19.97 15.50 -8.78
CA ILE A 114 19.56 15.82 -10.15
C ILE A 114 18.70 17.08 -10.17
N TRP A 115 17.72 17.19 -9.27
CA TRP A 115 16.82 18.33 -9.23
C TRP A 115 17.53 19.62 -8.84
N GLU A 116 18.43 19.61 -7.83
CA GLU A 116 19.22 20.76 -7.41
C GLU A 116 20.16 21.24 -8.54
N ASN A 117 20.79 20.30 -9.25
CA ASN A 117 21.64 20.64 -10.40
C ASN A 117 20.85 21.27 -11.56
N ASN A 118 19.64 20.80 -11.81
CA ASN A 118 18.81 21.29 -12.90
C ASN A 118 18.17 22.65 -12.60
N THR A 119 17.81 22.90 -11.33
CA THR A 119 17.08 24.11 -10.95
C THR A 119 17.95 25.19 -10.30
N GLY A 120 19.15 24.83 -9.82
CA GLY A 120 20.00 25.72 -9.01
C GLY A 120 19.40 26.06 -7.62
N LYS A 121 18.32 25.40 -7.22
CA LYS A 121 17.62 25.65 -5.95
C LYS A 121 17.92 24.55 -4.94
N LYS A 122 17.77 24.85 -3.66
CA LYS A 122 17.86 23.86 -2.61
C LYS A 122 16.55 23.07 -2.49
N PHE A 123 16.69 21.75 -2.36
CA PHE A 123 15.59 20.83 -2.13
C PHE A 123 14.75 21.23 -0.91
N LYS A 124 13.42 21.14 -1.08
CA LYS A 124 12.46 21.36 0.00
C LYS A 124 11.45 20.22 0.12
N TYR A 125 10.91 19.75 -1.00
CA TYR A 125 9.82 18.79 -1.02
C TYR A 125 10.06 17.71 -2.06
N LEU A 126 9.69 16.48 -1.68
CA LEU A 126 9.65 15.32 -2.56
C LEU A 126 8.22 14.83 -2.67
N VAL A 127 7.76 14.62 -3.88
CA VAL A 127 6.46 14.02 -4.17
C VAL A 127 6.66 12.75 -4.99
N ILE A 128 6.10 11.66 -4.52
CA ILE A 128 6.04 10.39 -5.26
C ILE A 128 4.74 10.38 -6.03
N VAL A 129 4.83 10.33 -7.36
CA VAL A 129 3.66 10.31 -8.24
C VAL A 129 3.47 8.89 -8.77
N ASP A 130 2.42 8.23 -8.32
CA ASP A 130 1.91 7.04 -8.97
C ASP A 130 0.82 7.48 -9.97
N SER A 131 1.23 7.71 -11.19
CA SER A 131 0.31 8.14 -12.24
C SER A 131 -0.66 7.03 -12.69
N SER A 132 -0.49 5.81 -12.18
CA SER A 132 -1.30 4.59 -12.43
C SER A 132 -1.72 4.36 -13.88
N VAL A 133 -1.21 5.13 -14.83
CA VAL A 133 -1.56 4.99 -16.24
C VAL A 133 -1.02 3.65 -16.70
N LYS A 134 -1.81 2.66 -16.39
CA LYS A 134 -1.63 1.31 -16.92
C LYS A 134 -1.61 1.46 -18.42
N SER A 135 -0.57 0.91 -19.01
CA SER A 135 -0.25 1.01 -20.43
C SER A 135 -1.48 0.83 -21.33
N ALA A 136 -1.42 1.32 -22.55
CA ALA A 136 -2.45 1.21 -23.58
C ALA A 136 -3.05 -0.20 -23.78
N LYS A 137 -2.39 -1.27 -23.34
CA LYS A 137 -2.95 -2.63 -23.25
C LYS A 137 -4.22 -2.71 -22.40
N TYR A 138 -4.38 -1.82 -21.44
CA TYR A 138 -5.57 -1.74 -20.60
C TYR A 138 -6.67 -0.83 -21.19
N THR A 139 -6.35 0.03 -22.15
CA THR A 139 -7.34 0.91 -22.78
C THR A 139 -8.39 0.12 -23.58
N GLY A 140 -8.00 -0.98 -24.23
CA GLY A 140 -8.95 -1.88 -24.92
C GLY A 140 -9.86 -2.66 -23.98
N ALA A 141 -9.44 -2.93 -22.75
CA ALA A 141 -10.23 -3.62 -21.71
C ALA A 141 -11.10 -2.65 -20.89
N ILE A 142 -10.81 -1.36 -20.91
CA ILE A 142 -11.50 -0.30 -20.19
C ILE A 142 -12.93 -0.05 -20.71
N LEU A 143 -13.21 -0.42 -21.95
CA LEU A 143 -14.53 -0.26 -22.55
C LEU A 143 -15.56 -1.31 -22.12
N LYS A 144 -15.20 -2.28 -21.28
CA LYS A 144 -16.17 -3.20 -20.67
C LYS A 144 -16.74 -2.57 -19.40
N LYS A 145 -18.07 -2.66 -19.25
CA LYS A 145 -18.89 -2.06 -18.18
C LYS A 145 -18.32 -2.18 -16.75
N ASP A 146 -17.50 -3.19 -16.47
CA ASP A 146 -16.96 -3.48 -15.14
C ASP A 146 -15.77 -2.60 -14.72
N ASN A 147 -15.32 -1.68 -15.57
CA ASN A 147 -14.11 -0.89 -15.35
C ASN A 147 -14.34 0.57 -14.88
N PHE A 148 -15.58 1.00 -14.73
CA PHE A 148 -15.90 2.38 -14.29
C PHE A 148 -15.26 2.74 -12.94
N ALA A 149 -15.22 1.80 -11.99
CA ALA A 149 -14.60 2.02 -10.69
C ALA A 149 -13.07 2.23 -10.77
N ARG A 150 -12.42 1.75 -11.82
CA ARG A 150 -10.98 1.95 -12.05
C ARG A 150 -10.68 3.30 -12.70
N LEU A 151 -11.56 3.77 -13.56
CA LEU A 151 -11.44 5.09 -14.18
C LEU A 151 -11.55 6.22 -13.16
N ASN A 152 -12.38 6.04 -12.14
CA ASN A 152 -12.53 7.03 -11.06
C ASN A 152 -11.30 7.15 -10.14
N ARG A 153 -10.34 6.22 -10.24
CA ARG A 153 -9.09 6.23 -9.45
C ARG A 153 -7.90 6.73 -10.26
N ASP A 154 -8.07 6.91 -11.55
CA ASP A 154 -7.01 7.39 -12.44
C ASP A 154 -7.32 8.81 -12.89
N TRP A 155 -6.52 9.74 -12.39
CA TRP A 155 -6.68 11.16 -12.72
C TRP A 155 -6.25 11.48 -14.16
N GLY A 156 -5.54 10.55 -14.81
CA GLY A 156 -5.05 10.64 -16.17
C GLY A 156 -3.67 11.28 -16.26
N PHE A 157 -2.91 10.78 -17.24
CA PHE A 157 -1.51 11.16 -17.46
C PHE A 157 -1.35 12.66 -17.72
N GLU A 158 -2.20 13.24 -18.56
CA GLU A 158 -2.11 14.65 -18.99
C GLU A 158 -2.29 15.61 -17.83
N LYS A 159 -3.17 15.29 -16.88
CA LYS A 159 -3.36 16.10 -15.66
C LYS A 159 -2.14 16.02 -14.74
N TRP A 160 -1.58 14.80 -14.57
CA TRP A 160 -0.33 14.65 -13.82
C TRP A 160 0.82 15.41 -14.48
N GLN A 161 0.94 15.37 -15.82
CA GLN A 161 1.97 16.11 -16.55
C GLN A 161 1.80 17.63 -16.38
N GLN A 162 0.56 18.14 -16.41
CA GLN A 162 0.28 19.56 -16.15
C GLN A 162 0.73 19.98 -14.75
N VAL A 163 0.43 19.19 -13.71
CA VAL A 163 0.88 19.47 -12.33
C VAL A 163 2.41 19.49 -12.25
N ILE A 164 3.08 18.52 -12.85
CA ILE A 164 4.55 18.49 -12.86
C ILE A 164 5.11 19.70 -13.57
N ASN A 165 4.62 20.02 -14.77
CA ASN A 165 5.06 21.20 -15.51
C ASN A 165 4.90 22.52 -14.73
N SER A 166 3.86 22.63 -13.91
CA SER A 166 3.60 23.81 -13.09
C SER A 166 4.47 23.91 -11.85
N LEU A 167 4.93 22.79 -11.31
CA LEU A 167 5.57 22.74 -9.98
C LEU A 167 7.01 22.19 -10.01
N LYS A 168 7.53 21.74 -11.14
CA LYS A 168 8.85 21.08 -11.25
C LYS A 168 10.03 21.94 -10.75
N ASP A 169 9.86 23.27 -10.80
CA ASP A 169 10.89 24.21 -10.32
C ASP A 169 10.81 24.49 -8.81
N GLU A 170 9.82 23.90 -8.12
CA GLU A 170 9.59 24.05 -6.69
C GLU A 170 9.60 22.72 -5.95
N ILE A 171 9.24 21.64 -6.62
CA ILE A 171 9.05 20.32 -6.06
C ILE A 171 9.81 19.27 -6.87
N THR A 172 10.52 18.39 -6.17
CA THR A 172 11.13 17.20 -6.78
C THR A 172 10.07 16.10 -6.94
N PHE A 173 9.86 15.62 -8.15
CA PHE A 173 8.95 14.51 -8.43
C PHE A 173 9.70 13.21 -8.69
N ILE A 174 9.22 12.13 -8.10
CA ILE A 174 9.67 10.77 -8.41
C ILE A 174 8.48 9.95 -8.89
N GLN A 175 8.59 9.35 -10.06
CA GLN A 175 7.61 8.39 -10.57
C GLN A 175 8.19 6.98 -10.46
N PRO A 176 7.79 6.16 -9.48
CA PRO A 176 8.13 4.75 -9.47
C PRO A 176 7.34 4.03 -10.58
N PHE A 177 8.00 3.09 -11.27
CA PHE A 177 7.32 2.28 -12.28
C PHE A 177 7.87 0.87 -12.33
N LYS A 178 7.02 -0.07 -12.75
CA LYS A 178 7.38 -1.44 -13.06
C LYS A 178 6.80 -1.81 -14.42
N GLY A 179 7.67 -2.20 -15.34
CA GLY A 179 7.27 -2.56 -16.71
C GLY A 179 7.07 -1.35 -17.62
N GLU A 180 6.21 -1.49 -18.63
CA GLU A 180 5.90 -0.43 -19.59
C GLU A 180 4.88 0.56 -19.01
N VAL A 181 5.35 1.71 -18.57
CA VAL A 181 4.51 2.84 -18.16
C VAL A 181 4.88 4.08 -18.94
N ARG A 182 3.91 4.96 -19.15
CA ARG A 182 4.14 6.26 -19.72
C ARG A 182 4.87 7.13 -18.70
N LYS A 183 6.09 7.56 -19.06
CA LYS A 183 6.92 8.39 -18.18
C LYS A 183 6.45 9.83 -18.22
N LEU A 184 6.29 10.41 -17.05
CA LEU A 184 6.13 11.84 -16.89
C LEU A 184 7.49 12.52 -17.17
N SER A 185 7.50 13.63 -17.85
CA SER A 185 8.71 14.41 -18.16
C SER A 185 8.82 15.61 -17.23
N ASN A 186 10.02 15.82 -16.70
CA ASN A 186 10.40 17.01 -15.96
C ASN A 186 11.05 18.03 -16.88
#